data_95b0a108912a97d66d3de841bea3c5ba
#
_entry.id   95b0a108912a97d66d3de841bea3c5ba
#
_cell.length_a   1.000
_cell.length_b   1.000
_cell.length_c   1.000
_cell.angle_alpha   90.00
_cell.angle_beta   90.00
_cell.angle_gamma   90.00
#
_symmetry.space_group_name_H-M   'P 1'
#
loop_
_entity.id
_entity.type
_entity.pdbx_description
1 polymer ?
#
loop_
_entity_poly.entity_id
_entity_poly.type
_entity_poly.pdbx_seq_one_letter_code
_entity_poly.pdbx_strand_id
1 'polypeptide(L)'
;MKAFLSSISRNKRFVVAELFLVYFAHGLGSIMLGSVLPDLRAAYGLDYQLGGTLISSQSVGYLGIGLLSGILAVKWGLKRAYLILYYLFAVGFVMLLTGGSPLWLLAAMFLTGISKGGITDYNNRVMSEYANGSATPLNMLHAAFAFG
;
A
#
# COMPACT_ATOMS: atom_id res chain seq x y z
N MET A 1 9.84 -21.94 -2.10
CA MET A 1 9.91 -21.26 -0.81
C MET A 1 10.98 -21.83 0.13
N LYS A 2 10.98 -23.13 0.48
CA LYS A 2 12.01 -23.70 1.39
C LYS A 2 13.44 -23.43 0.92
N ALA A 3 13.76 -23.71 -0.36
CA ALA A 3 15.09 -23.45 -0.94
C ALA A 3 15.49 -21.97 -0.89
N PHE A 4 14.56 -21.06 -1.16
CA PHE A 4 14.79 -19.61 -1.03
C PHE A 4 15.07 -19.21 0.42
N LEU A 5 14.24 -19.65 1.37
CA LEU A 5 14.43 -19.33 2.80
C LEU A 5 15.72 -19.93 3.35
N SER A 6 16.19 -21.08 2.86
CA SER A 6 17.47 -21.67 3.27
C SER A 6 18.68 -20.90 2.72
N SER A 7 18.54 -20.20 1.59
CA SER A 7 19.61 -19.43 0.95
C SER A 7 19.88 -18.04 1.57
N ILE A 8 18.95 -17.54 2.39
CA ILE A 8 19.05 -16.22 3.01
C ILE A 8 19.39 -16.30 4.50
N SER A 9 20.07 -15.28 5.03
CA SER A 9 20.43 -15.20 6.45
C SER A 9 19.18 -15.11 7.35
N ARG A 10 19.32 -15.46 8.64
CA ARG A 10 18.24 -15.39 9.62
C ARG A 10 17.56 -14.02 9.68
N ASN A 11 18.34 -12.94 9.67
CA ASN A 11 17.81 -11.58 9.71
C ASN A 11 16.97 -11.25 8.47
N LYS A 12 17.41 -11.70 7.29
CA LYS A 12 16.64 -11.52 6.05
C LYS A 12 15.33 -12.30 6.04
N ARG A 13 15.27 -13.46 6.73
CA ARG A 13 14.01 -14.22 6.87
C ARG A 13 12.95 -13.46 7.64
N PHE A 14 13.34 -12.72 8.70
CA PHE A 14 12.40 -11.85 9.43
C PHE A 14 11.86 -10.75 8.53
N VAL A 15 12.72 -10.09 7.75
CA VAL A 15 12.28 -9.07 6.78
C VAL A 15 11.34 -9.67 5.74
N VAL A 16 11.64 -10.84 5.21
CA VAL A 16 10.74 -11.53 4.26
C VAL A 16 9.39 -11.84 4.90
N ALA A 17 9.34 -12.33 6.12
CA ALA A 17 8.09 -12.58 6.84
C ALA A 17 7.28 -11.28 7.05
N GLU A 18 7.96 -10.18 7.41
CA GLU A 18 7.36 -8.85 7.51
C GLU A 18 6.76 -8.41 6.18
N LEU A 19 7.50 -8.54 5.05
CA LEU A 19 7.00 -8.19 3.72
C LEU A 19 5.71 -8.95 3.36
N PHE A 20 5.65 -10.25 3.67
CA PHE A 20 4.45 -11.05 3.44
C PHE A 20 3.27 -10.59 4.29
N LEU A 21 3.50 -10.38 5.59
CA LEU A 21 2.45 -9.91 6.51
C LEU A 21 1.89 -8.55 6.08
N VAL A 22 2.79 -7.64 5.73
CA VAL A 22 2.43 -6.30 5.28
C VAL A 22 1.65 -6.34 3.97
N TYR A 23 2.08 -7.16 3.03
CA TYR A 23 1.39 -7.27 1.74
C TYR A 23 0.00 -7.90 1.88
N PHE A 24 -0.15 -8.87 2.75
CA PHE A 24 -1.45 -9.44 3.13
C PHE A 24 -2.36 -8.36 3.76
N ALA A 25 -1.88 -7.64 4.77
CA ALA A 25 -2.63 -6.55 5.40
C ALA A 25 -2.98 -5.43 4.40
N HIS A 26 -2.07 -5.15 3.45
CA HIS A 26 -2.30 -4.20 2.38
C HIS A 26 -3.40 -4.67 1.40
N GLY A 27 -3.46 -5.96 1.10
CA GLY A 27 -4.53 -6.58 0.32
C GLY A 27 -5.89 -6.37 1.01
N LEU A 28 -6.00 -6.73 2.28
CA LEU A 28 -7.20 -6.49 3.11
C LEU A 28 -7.65 -5.02 3.04
N GLY A 29 -6.75 -4.08 3.29
CA GLY A 29 -7.06 -2.65 3.23
C GLY A 29 -7.51 -2.17 1.85
N SER A 30 -7.00 -2.79 0.79
CA SER A 30 -7.38 -2.45 -0.58
C SER A 30 -8.81 -2.88 -0.92
N ILE A 31 -9.22 -4.07 -0.46
CA ILE A 31 -10.57 -4.59 -0.65
C ILE A 31 -11.56 -3.83 0.22
N MET A 32 -11.20 -3.53 1.47
CA MET A 32 -12.05 -2.77 2.40
C MET A 32 -12.51 -1.44 1.80
N LEU A 33 -11.61 -0.67 1.19
CA LEU A 33 -11.97 0.64 0.62
C LEU A 33 -13.04 0.54 -0.45
N GLY A 34 -12.97 -0.46 -1.33
CA GLY A 34 -13.99 -0.71 -2.34
C GLY A 34 -15.33 -1.14 -1.72
N SER A 35 -15.28 -1.99 -0.70
CA SER A 35 -16.49 -2.50 -0.03
C SER A 35 -17.22 -1.45 0.79
N VAL A 36 -16.47 -0.52 1.42
CA VAL A 36 -17.03 0.54 2.28
C VAL A 36 -17.52 1.76 1.48
N LEU A 37 -17.15 1.88 0.21
CA LEU A 37 -17.54 3.03 -0.61
C LEU A 37 -19.05 3.29 -0.71
N PRO A 38 -19.93 2.27 -0.87
CA PRO A 38 -21.37 2.48 -0.84
C PRO A 38 -21.86 3.06 0.49
N ASP A 39 -21.33 2.57 1.61
CA ASP A 39 -21.68 3.04 2.95
C ASP A 39 -21.20 4.47 3.18
N LEU A 40 -19.97 4.80 2.77
CA LEU A 40 -19.44 6.17 2.79
C LEU A 40 -20.34 7.12 1.97
N ARG A 41 -20.76 6.69 0.79
CA ARG A 41 -21.68 7.49 -0.03
C ARG A 41 -23.00 7.73 0.65
N ALA A 42 -23.60 6.70 1.23
CA ALA A 42 -24.86 6.81 1.98
C ALA A 42 -24.71 7.72 3.22
N ALA A 43 -23.64 7.53 4.00
CA ALA A 43 -23.40 8.27 5.23
C ALA A 43 -23.17 9.77 5.01
N TYR A 44 -22.49 10.13 3.91
CA TYR A 44 -22.13 11.54 3.61
C TYR A 44 -22.96 12.15 2.48
N GLY A 45 -24.01 11.49 2.00
CA GLY A 45 -24.88 11.98 0.93
C GLY A 45 -24.13 12.23 -0.40
N LEU A 46 -23.10 11.42 -0.69
CA LEU A 46 -22.28 11.60 -1.88
C LEU A 46 -22.97 11.01 -3.11
N ASP A 47 -23.01 11.76 -4.19
CA ASP A 47 -23.48 11.25 -5.48
C ASP A 47 -22.51 10.24 -6.12
N TYR A 48 -22.91 9.65 -7.24
CA TYR A 48 -22.06 8.68 -7.96
C TYR A 48 -20.80 9.32 -8.54
N GLN A 49 -20.90 10.58 -8.98
CA GLN A 49 -19.78 11.30 -9.55
C GLN A 49 -18.68 11.53 -8.49
N LEU A 50 -19.07 11.97 -7.31
CA LEU A 50 -18.13 12.19 -6.22
C LEU A 50 -17.53 10.86 -5.71
N GLY A 51 -18.33 9.78 -5.64
CA GLY A 51 -17.84 8.44 -5.36
C GLY A 51 -16.74 7.99 -6.34
N GLY A 52 -16.94 8.19 -7.64
CA GLY A 52 -15.95 7.94 -8.66
C GLY A 52 -14.69 8.83 -8.51
N THR A 53 -14.89 10.10 -8.15
CA THR A 53 -13.79 11.05 -7.91
C THR A 53 -12.93 10.64 -6.70
N LEU A 54 -13.52 10.06 -5.66
CA LEU A 54 -12.77 9.51 -4.52
C LEU A 54 -11.81 8.39 -4.95
N ILE A 55 -12.28 7.44 -5.76
CA ILE A 55 -11.44 6.36 -6.32
C ILE A 55 -10.35 6.94 -7.23
N SER A 56 -10.70 7.92 -8.06
CA SER A 56 -9.74 8.58 -8.94
C SER A 56 -8.66 9.33 -8.16
N SER A 57 -9.01 9.98 -7.05
CA SER A 57 -8.07 10.64 -6.15
C SER A 57 -7.06 9.65 -5.58
N GLN A 58 -7.52 8.46 -5.14
CA GLN A 58 -6.62 7.39 -4.71
C GLN A 58 -5.68 6.94 -5.83
N SER A 59 -6.20 6.77 -7.04
CA SER A 59 -5.41 6.35 -8.20
C SER A 59 -4.34 7.38 -8.58
N VAL A 60 -4.65 8.67 -8.51
CA VAL A 60 -3.69 9.76 -8.74
C VAL A 60 -2.57 9.72 -7.69
N GLY A 61 -2.91 9.53 -6.42
CA GLY A 61 -1.91 9.35 -5.36
C GLY A 61 -0.98 8.16 -5.61
N TYR A 62 -1.57 7.02 -5.98
CA TYR A 62 -0.84 5.79 -6.32
C TYR A 62 0.15 5.99 -7.48
N LEU A 63 -0.30 6.59 -8.58
CA LEU A 63 0.55 6.88 -9.73
C LEU A 63 1.63 7.91 -9.41
N GLY A 64 1.27 8.96 -8.67
CA GLY A 64 2.22 10.01 -8.30
C GLY A 64 3.39 9.48 -7.49
N ILE A 65 3.13 8.63 -6.49
CA ILE A 65 4.21 8.05 -5.68
C ILE A 65 5.04 7.03 -6.47
N GLY A 66 4.46 6.32 -7.43
CA GLY A 66 5.20 5.42 -8.31
C GLY A 66 6.33 6.12 -9.05
N LEU A 67 6.10 7.39 -9.44
CA LEU A 67 7.15 8.21 -10.05
C LEU A 67 8.18 8.76 -9.05
N LEU A 68 7.79 8.96 -7.79
CA LEU A 68 8.59 9.63 -6.77
C LEU A 68 9.28 8.67 -5.79
N SER A 69 8.81 7.43 -5.66
CA SER A 69 9.29 6.46 -4.67
C SER A 69 10.79 6.22 -4.74
N GLY A 70 11.36 6.13 -5.95
CA GLY A 70 12.79 6.00 -6.17
C GLY A 70 13.58 7.20 -5.63
N ILE A 71 13.10 8.42 -5.89
CA ILE A 71 13.73 9.66 -5.42
C ILE A 71 13.69 9.73 -3.89
N LEU A 72 12.56 9.39 -3.30
CA LEU A 72 12.41 9.38 -1.83
C LEU A 72 13.33 8.35 -1.18
N ALA A 73 13.47 7.16 -1.78
CA ALA A 73 14.37 6.13 -1.30
C ALA A 73 15.84 6.57 -1.32
N VAL A 74 16.26 7.30 -2.35
CA VAL A 74 17.63 7.86 -2.44
C VAL A 74 17.82 9.00 -1.44
N LYS A 75 16.86 9.91 -1.32
CA LYS A 75 16.98 11.12 -0.49
C LYS A 75 16.90 10.83 1.01
N TRP A 76 15.98 9.97 1.44
CA TRP A 76 15.69 9.71 2.85
C TRP A 76 16.18 8.35 3.33
N GLY A 77 16.62 7.51 2.41
CA GLY A 77 16.92 6.11 2.66
C GLY A 77 15.66 5.23 2.66
N LEU A 78 15.82 4.01 2.19
CA LEU A 78 14.71 3.06 1.97
C LEU A 78 13.84 2.87 3.22
N LYS A 79 14.47 2.64 4.39
CA LYS A 79 13.75 2.38 5.66
C LYS A 79 12.88 3.56 6.10
N ARG A 80 13.41 4.80 6.03
CA ARG A 80 12.66 5.98 6.47
C ARG A 80 11.49 6.26 5.54
N ALA A 81 11.74 6.21 4.24
CA ALA A 81 10.69 6.40 3.24
C ALA A 81 9.54 5.39 3.42
N TYR A 82 9.86 4.13 3.66
CA TYR A 82 8.91 3.06 3.92
C TYR A 82 8.07 3.31 5.19
N LEU A 83 8.71 3.66 6.31
CA LEU A 83 8.01 3.98 7.54
C LEU A 83 7.06 5.17 7.37
N ILE A 84 7.47 6.23 6.68
CA ILE A 84 6.61 7.39 6.41
C ILE A 84 5.37 6.96 5.64
N LEU A 85 5.51 6.12 4.62
CA LEU A 85 4.38 5.63 3.83
C LEU A 85 3.41 4.77 4.64
N TYR A 86 3.91 3.96 5.59
CA TYR A 86 3.04 3.24 6.53
C TYR A 86 2.26 4.16 7.44
N TYR A 87 2.91 5.18 7.99
CA TYR A 87 2.21 6.18 8.81
C TYR A 87 1.16 6.94 8.00
N LEU A 88 1.47 7.32 6.76
CA LEU A 88 0.50 7.97 5.88
C LEU A 88 -0.70 7.06 5.56
N PHE A 89 -0.49 5.74 5.46
CA PHE A 89 -1.58 4.77 5.30
C PHE A 89 -2.52 4.79 6.51
N ALA A 90 -1.96 4.70 7.71
CA ALA A 90 -2.74 4.76 8.95
C ALA A 90 -3.47 6.11 9.09
N VAL A 91 -2.80 7.22 8.79
CA VAL A 91 -3.42 8.57 8.81
C VAL A 91 -4.57 8.65 7.82
N GLY A 92 -4.40 8.17 6.59
CA GLY A 92 -5.46 8.17 5.58
C GLY A 92 -6.70 7.38 6.03
N PHE A 93 -6.52 6.22 6.65
CA PHE A 93 -7.62 5.44 7.22
C PHE A 93 -8.30 6.15 8.40
N VAL A 94 -7.54 6.74 9.31
CA VAL A 94 -8.11 7.53 10.41
C VAL A 94 -8.93 8.70 9.86
N MET A 95 -8.44 9.38 8.82
CA MET A 95 -9.19 10.45 8.15
C MET A 95 -10.52 9.95 7.55
N LEU A 96 -10.54 8.75 6.96
CA LEU A 96 -11.77 8.15 6.45
C LEU A 96 -12.76 7.81 7.57
N LEU A 97 -12.26 7.31 8.71
CA LEU A 97 -13.08 6.96 9.88
C LEU A 97 -13.67 8.19 10.59
N THR A 98 -12.91 9.29 10.65
CA THR A 98 -13.40 10.53 11.27
C THR A 98 -14.43 11.26 10.42
N GLY A 99 -14.53 10.90 9.15
CA GLY A 99 -15.44 11.53 8.20
C GLY A 99 -15.10 12.99 7.93
N GLY A 100 -16.01 13.70 7.27
CA GLY A 100 -15.82 15.11 7.02
C GLY A 100 -16.42 15.58 5.71
N SER A 101 -15.94 16.74 5.24
CA SER A 101 -16.35 17.29 3.95
C SER A 101 -15.87 16.43 2.78
N PRO A 102 -16.48 16.55 1.59
CA PRO A 102 -15.99 15.87 0.38
C PRO A 102 -14.50 16.08 0.11
N LEU A 103 -13.99 17.30 0.37
CA LEU A 103 -12.56 17.59 0.22
C LEU A 103 -11.69 16.81 1.22
N TRP A 104 -12.16 16.62 2.44
CA TRP A 104 -11.49 15.81 3.46
C TRP A 104 -11.40 14.34 3.01
N LEU A 105 -12.48 13.78 2.49
CA LEU A 105 -12.52 12.42 1.97
C LEU A 105 -11.60 12.26 0.75
N LEU A 106 -11.57 13.24 -0.16
CA LEU A 106 -10.65 13.26 -1.30
C LEU A 106 -9.19 13.26 -0.84
N ALA A 107 -8.85 14.08 0.15
CA ALA A 107 -7.50 14.12 0.72
C ALA A 107 -7.13 12.79 1.39
N ALA A 108 -8.05 12.18 2.14
CA ALA A 108 -7.85 10.88 2.75
C ALA A 108 -7.60 9.78 1.71
N MET A 109 -8.41 9.75 0.65
CA MET A 109 -8.24 8.79 -0.46
C MET A 109 -6.92 9.01 -1.20
N PHE A 110 -6.53 10.25 -1.44
CA PHE A 110 -5.24 10.59 -2.04
C PHE A 110 -4.06 10.08 -1.20
N LEU A 111 -4.09 10.30 0.12
CA LEU A 111 -3.07 9.83 1.06
C LEU A 111 -2.98 8.29 1.08
N THR A 112 -4.13 7.60 1.12
CA THR A 112 -4.14 6.14 1.03
C THR A 112 -3.56 5.64 -0.30
N GLY A 113 -3.81 6.37 -1.39
CA GLY A 113 -3.23 6.09 -2.70
C GLY A 113 -1.71 6.21 -2.73
N ILE A 114 -1.17 7.32 -2.22
CA ILE A 114 0.28 7.52 -2.06
C ILE A 114 0.89 6.36 -1.28
N SER A 115 0.32 6.04 -0.14
CA SER A 115 0.83 4.98 0.73
C SER A 115 0.78 3.61 0.04
N LYS A 116 -0.34 3.30 -0.59
CA LYS A 116 -0.56 2.05 -1.32
C LYS A 116 0.48 1.84 -2.41
N GLY A 117 0.71 2.85 -3.25
CA GLY A 117 1.71 2.78 -4.33
C GLY A 117 3.13 2.62 -3.79
N GLY A 118 3.51 3.45 -2.82
CA GLY A 118 4.85 3.41 -2.25
C GLY A 118 5.15 2.11 -1.48
N ILE A 119 4.20 1.60 -0.71
CA ILE A 119 4.33 0.29 -0.03
C ILE A 119 4.52 -0.83 -1.05
N THR A 120 3.75 -0.81 -2.13
CA THR A 120 3.88 -1.79 -3.23
C THR A 120 5.28 -1.73 -3.85
N ASP A 121 5.76 -0.56 -4.21
CA ASP A 121 7.07 -0.38 -4.84
C ASP A 121 8.21 -0.84 -3.94
N TYR A 122 8.19 -0.47 -2.66
CA TYR A 122 9.25 -0.85 -1.72
C TYR A 122 9.24 -2.35 -1.40
N ASN A 123 8.07 -2.95 -1.21
CA ASN A 123 7.96 -4.39 -1.00
C ASN A 123 8.51 -5.18 -2.20
N ASN A 124 8.13 -4.79 -3.41
CA ASN A 124 8.63 -5.40 -4.63
C ASN A 124 10.14 -5.26 -4.77
N ARG A 125 10.67 -4.07 -4.48
CA ARG A 125 12.11 -3.80 -4.55
C ARG A 125 12.89 -4.66 -3.57
N VAL A 126 12.52 -4.66 -2.29
CA VAL A 126 13.23 -5.44 -1.26
C VAL A 126 13.14 -6.94 -1.56
N MET A 127 11.96 -7.42 -1.96
CA MET A 127 11.80 -8.83 -2.33
C MET A 127 12.65 -9.19 -3.55
N SER A 128 12.71 -8.34 -4.58
CA SER A 128 13.56 -8.54 -5.76
C SER A 128 15.04 -8.63 -5.41
N GLU A 129 15.51 -7.75 -4.53
CA GLU A 129 16.91 -7.77 -4.05
C GLU A 129 17.25 -9.08 -3.33
N TYR A 130 16.29 -9.66 -2.58
CA TYR A 130 16.50 -10.92 -1.86
C TYR A 130 16.30 -12.16 -2.72
N ALA A 131 15.51 -12.05 -3.77
CA ALA A 131 15.15 -13.16 -4.65
C ALA A 131 16.28 -13.63 -5.58
N ASN A 132 17.37 -12.85 -5.71
CA ASN A 132 18.52 -13.18 -6.55
C ASN A 132 18.13 -13.63 -7.97
N GLY A 133 17.21 -12.92 -8.62
CA GLY A 133 16.73 -13.22 -9.98
C GLY A 133 15.64 -14.29 -10.06
N SER A 134 15.22 -14.90 -8.96
CA SER A 134 14.08 -15.84 -8.95
C SER A 134 12.75 -15.09 -8.90
N ALA A 135 11.82 -15.40 -9.80
CA ALA A 135 10.47 -14.82 -9.80
C ALA A 135 9.56 -15.42 -8.70
N THR A 136 9.89 -16.61 -8.18
CA THR A 136 9.03 -17.33 -7.22
C THR A 136 8.71 -16.53 -5.96
N PRO A 137 9.67 -15.88 -5.24
CA PRO A 137 9.36 -15.12 -4.04
C PRO A 137 8.44 -13.91 -4.32
N LEU A 138 8.62 -13.23 -5.46
CA LEU A 138 7.77 -12.12 -5.89
C LEU A 138 6.34 -12.60 -6.18
N ASN A 139 6.17 -13.67 -6.92
CA ASN A 139 4.86 -14.23 -7.23
C ASN A 139 4.13 -14.65 -5.95
N MET A 140 4.84 -15.22 -4.97
CA MET A 140 4.26 -15.57 -3.68
C MET A 140 3.89 -14.33 -2.86
N LEU A 141 4.68 -13.26 -2.93
CA LEU A 141 4.36 -11.98 -2.29
C LEU A 141 3.04 -11.42 -2.85
N HIS A 142 2.89 -11.42 -4.18
CA HIS A 142 1.64 -10.98 -4.83
C HIS A 142 0.46 -11.92 -4.52
N ALA A 143 0.70 -13.23 -4.38
CA ALA A 143 -0.33 -14.15 -3.89
C ALA A 143 -0.78 -13.79 -2.46
N ALA A 144 0.14 -13.44 -1.56
CA ALA A 144 -0.22 -13.01 -0.21
C ALA A 144 -1.11 -11.75 -0.23
N PHE A 145 -0.83 -10.79 -1.12
CA PHE A 145 -1.70 -9.62 -1.35
C PHE A 145 -3.09 -10.04 -1.84
N ALA A 146 -3.18 -10.97 -2.77
CA ALA A 146 -4.45 -11.42 -3.33
C ALA A 146 -5.32 -12.21 -2.34
N PHE A 147 -4.71 -12.83 -1.32
CA PHE A 147 -5.42 -13.51 -0.23
C PHE A 147 -5.89 -12.55 0.88
N GLY A 148 -5.33 -11.35 0.99
CA GLY A 148 -5.81 -10.29 1.87
C GLY A 148 -6.84 -9.42 1.21
#